data_377347a5ffd6c9e068c558fcddfbe181
#
_entry.id   377347a5ffd6c9e068c558fcddfbe181
#
_cell.length_a   1.000
_cell.length_b   1.000
_cell.length_c   1.000
_cell.angle_alpha   90.00
_cell.angle_beta   90.00
_cell.angle_gamma   90.00
#
_symmetry.space_group_name_H-M   'P 1'
#
loop_
_entity.id
_entity.type
_entity.pdbx_description
1 polymer ?
#
loop_
_entity_poly.entity_id
_entity_poly.type
_entity_poly.pdbx_seq_one_letter_code
_entity_poly.pdbx_strand_id
1 'polypeptide(L)'
;MIPELDSQSETEENPKPMTTRFSAWHPCGPDDKSYIAKMKQYGHLSLLGAVCRLAPDDWSSEVAATQWEQTFGIPRSRDLIQFTNARVGFLHGEGGKPEGIESISIGVVGDRRRQDIFKRAEERGLVESDGLRKWVNMLGVKWHFTLTGEDESSSKL
;
A
#
# COMPACT_ATOMS: atom_id res chain seq x y z
N MET A 1 49.16 -24.96 47.56
CA MET A 1 47.70 -25.07 47.62
C MET A 1 47.20 -23.97 46.75
N ILE A 2 46.89 -24.29 45.47
CA ILE A 2 46.47 -23.36 44.43
C ILE A 2 44.99 -23.65 44.22
N PRO A 3 44.10 -22.66 44.33
CA PRO A 3 42.68 -22.91 44.04
C PRO A 3 42.44 -23.05 42.52
N GLU A 4 41.73 -24.10 42.18
CA GLU A 4 41.20 -24.42 40.86
C GLU A 4 40.26 -23.33 40.39
N LEU A 5 40.51 -22.82 39.19
CA LEU A 5 39.59 -21.92 38.48
C LEU A 5 38.52 -22.77 37.79
N ASP A 6 37.31 -22.66 38.30
CA ASP A 6 36.11 -23.21 37.67
C ASP A 6 35.91 -22.54 36.31
N SER A 7 36.04 -23.33 35.26
CA SER A 7 35.67 -22.95 33.89
C SER A 7 34.14 -22.94 33.78
N GLN A 8 33.55 -21.78 33.94
CA GLN A 8 32.15 -21.59 33.50
C GLN A 8 32.13 -21.58 32.00
N SER A 9 31.55 -22.63 31.43
CA SER A 9 31.19 -22.70 30.02
C SER A 9 30.09 -21.68 29.73
N GLU A 10 30.48 -20.56 29.12
CA GLU A 10 29.51 -19.65 28.45
C GLU A 10 28.84 -20.42 27.31
N THR A 11 27.62 -20.86 27.56
CA THR A 11 26.73 -21.31 26.51
C THR A 11 26.43 -20.09 25.61
N GLU A 12 27.00 -20.08 24.40
CA GLU A 12 26.63 -19.19 23.33
C GLU A 12 25.12 -19.29 23.12
N GLU A 13 24.41 -18.35 23.71
CA GLU A 13 22.98 -18.15 23.38
C GLU A 13 22.92 -17.69 21.94
N ASN A 14 22.53 -18.63 21.07
CA ASN A 14 22.25 -18.38 19.66
C ASN A 14 21.30 -17.18 19.57
N PRO A 15 21.63 -16.07 18.88
CA PRO A 15 20.80 -14.89 18.85
C PRO A 15 19.44 -15.30 18.27
N LYS A 16 18.40 -15.19 19.09
CA LYS A 16 17.02 -15.39 18.66
C LYS A 16 16.81 -14.59 17.37
N PRO A 17 16.23 -15.21 16.31
CA PRO A 17 15.96 -14.48 15.08
C PRO A 17 15.17 -13.23 15.46
N MET A 18 15.67 -12.07 15.06
CA MET A 18 15.00 -10.78 15.25
C MET A 18 13.58 -10.94 14.74
N THR A 19 12.64 -11.10 15.65
CA THR A 19 11.22 -11.03 15.37
C THR A 19 11.01 -9.75 14.59
N THR A 20 10.52 -9.90 13.37
CA THR A 20 10.31 -8.80 12.45
C THR A 20 9.68 -7.61 13.17
N ARG A 21 10.25 -6.42 13.02
CA ARG A 21 9.85 -5.17 13.69
C ARG A 21 8.36 -4.85 13.60
N PHE A 22 7.65 -5.53 12.74
CA PHE A 22 6.19 -5.43 12.56
C PHE A 22 5.36 -6.12 13.65
N SER A 23 5.94 -7.01 14.46
CA SER A 23 5.21 -7.64 15.56
C SER A 23 4.90 -6.69 16.72
N ALA A 24 5.63 -5.58 16.85
CA ALA A 24 5.39 -4.56 17.88
C ALA A 24 4.27 -3.56 17.47
N TRP A 25 3.86 -3.54 16.22
CA TRP A 25 2.79 -2.69 15.69
C TRP A 25 1.52 -3.52 15.51
N HIS A 26 0.87 -3.86 16.61
CA HIS A 26 -0.48 -4.38 16.57
C HIS A 26 -1.47 -3.24 16.88
N PRO A 27 -1.93 -2.48 15.85
CA PRO A 27 -2.91 -1.41 16.06
C PRO A 27 -4.26 -1.94 16.52
N CYS A 28 -4.41 -3.24 16.68
CA CYS A 28 -5.67 -3.96 16.83
C CYS A 28 -5.90 -4.50 18.23
N GLY A 29 -5.06 -4.13 19.19
CA GLY A 29 -5.23 -4.59 20.57
C GLY A 29 -4.89 -6.08 20.76
N PRO A 30 -5.44 -6.71 21.83
CA PRO A 30 -5.03 -8.06 22.25
C PRO A 30 -5.50 -9.21 21.33
N ASP A 31 -6.40 -8.97 20.38
CA ASP A 31 -6.92 -10.00 19.46
C ASP A 31 -6.27 -9.94 18.07
N ASP A 32 -4.96 -10.08 18.04
CA ASP A 32 -4.15 -10.08 16.82
C ASP A 32 -4.51 -11.23 15.87
N LYS A 33 -4.86 -12.40 16.39
CA LYS A 33 -5.21 -13.59 15.59
C LYS A 33 -6.47 -13.40 14.76
N SER A 34 -7.53 -12.84 15.35
CA SER A 34 -8.76 -12.50 14.65
C SER A 34 -8.52 -11.46 13.55
N TYR A 35 -7.71 -10.47 13.85
CA TYR A 35 -7.35 -9.44 12.89
C TYR A 35 -6.54 -9.99 11.71
N ILE A 36 -5.53 -10.80 11.97
CA ILE A 36 -4.73 -11.46 10.93
C ILE A 36 -5.62 -12.36 10.06
N ALA A 37 -6.55 -13.11 10.66
CA ALA A 37 -7.48 -13.92 9.90
C ALA A 37 -8.38 -13.07 8.97
N LYS A 38 -8.88 -11.94 9.45
CA LYS A 38 -9.64 -10.98 8.64
C LYS A 38 -8.79 -10.36 7.53
N MET A 39 -7.55 -9.95 7.81
CA MET A 39 -6.65 -9.41 6.79
C MET A 39 -6.35 -10.43 5.68
N LYS A 40 -6.21 -11.70 6.01
CA LYS A 40 -6.00 -12.77 4.99
C LYS A 40 -7.16 -12.88 4.00
N GLN A 41 -8.40 -12.55 4.40
CA GLN A 41 -9.54 -12.52 3.48
C GLN A 41 -9.36 -11.47 2.36
N TYR A 42 -8.62 -10.41 2.64
CA TYR A 42 -8.34 -9.32 1.71
C TYR A 42 -6.92 -9.36 1.14
N GLY A 43 -6.18 -10.45 1.36
CA GLY A 43 -4.81 -10.65 0.85
C GLY A 43 -4.70 -10.61 -0.67
N HIS A 44 -5.84 -10.68 -1.38
CA HIS A 44 -5.92 -10.50 -2.83
C HIS A 44 -5.90 -9.02 -3.26
N LEU A 45 -5.92 -8.08 -2.31
CA LEU A 45 -5.84 -6.65 -2.57
C LEU A 45 -4.51 -6.10 -2.09
N SER A 46 -3.91 -5.23 -2.88
CA SER A 46 -2.66 -4.53 -2.54
C SER A 46 -2.74 -3.06 -2.93
N LEU A 47 -2.20 -2.18 -2.10
CA LEU A 47 -2.04 -0.77 -2.47
C LEU A 47 -0.89 -0.67 -3.48
N LEU A 48 -1.17 -0.16 -4.67
CA LEU A 48 -0.16 0.09 -5.71
C LEU A 48 0.31 1.54 -5.71
N GLY A 49 -0.54 2.47 -5.30
CA GLY A 49 -0.15 3.87 -5.23
C GLY A 49 -1.30 4.81 -4.97
N ALA A 50 -0.93 6.06 -4.75
CA ALA A 50 -1.83 7.18 -4.63
C ALA A 50 -1.30 8.37 -5.45
N VAL A 51 -2.20 9.20 -5.93
CA VAL A 51 -1.88 10.46 -6.59
C VAL A 51 -2.52 11.58 -5.79
N CYS A 52 -1.71 12.56 -5.41
CA CYS A 52 -2.13 13.73 -4.68
C CYS A 52 -2.15 14.96 -5.60
N ARG A 53 -3.20 15.75 -5.54
CA ARG A 53 -3.29 17.05 -6.18
C ARG A 53 -2.83 18.11 -5.20
N LEU A 54 -1.99 19.02 -5.66
CA LEU A 54 -1.56 20.19 -4.91
C LEU A 54 -2.67 21.25 -4.85
N ALA A 55 -2.47 22.27 -4.01
CA ALA A 55 -3.40 23.40 -3.90
C ALA A 55 -3.63 24.09 -5.27
N PRO A 56 -4.78 24.72 -5.51
CA PRO A 56 -5.17 25.25 -6.83
C PRO A 56 -4.14 26.15 -7.53
N ASP A 57 -3.33 26.87 -6.76
CA ASP A 57 -2.31 27.77 -7.30
C ASP A 57 -0.89 27.21 -7.24
N ASP A 58 -0.71 25.95 -6.83
CA ASP A 58 0.58 25.31 -6.73
C ASP A 58 0.87 24.44 -7.96
N TRP A 59 1.83 24.89 -8.77
CA TRP A 59 2.29 24.22 -9.99
C TRP A 59 3.57 23.39 -9.79
N SER A 60 4.01 23.22 -8.54
CA SER A 60 5.32 22.69 -8.20
C SER A 60 5.31 21.20 -7.81
N SER A 61 4.66 20.33 -8.59
CA SER A 61 4.61 18.88 -8.31
C SER A 61 6.00 18.26 -8.14
N GLU A 62 7.00 18.72 -8.90
CA GLU A 62 8.39 18.26 -8.73
C GLU A 62 9.01 18.73 -7.41
N VAL A 63 8.65 19.93 -6.93
CA VAL A 63 9.12 20.43 -5.62
C VAL A 63 8.52 19.59 -4.51
N ALA A 64 7.23 19.27 -4.59
CA ALA A 64 6.59 18.38 -3.63
C ALA A 64 7.26 17.00 -3.60
N ALA A 65 7.54 16.41 -4.77
CA ALA A 65 8.26 15.15 -4.87
C ALA A 65 9.69 15.23 -4.30
N THR A 66 10.41 16.32 -4.56
CA THR A 66 11.75 16.57 -4.00
C THR A 66 11.72 16.68 -2.48
N GLN A 67 10.73 17.38 -1.92
CA GLN A 67 10.56 17.49 -0.48
C GLN A 67 10.34 16.12 0.18
N TRP A 68 9.53 15.28 -0.46
CA TRP A 68 9.31 13.91 0.02
C TRP A 68 10.57 13.05 -0.07
N GLU A 69 11.31 13.12 -1.19
CA GLU A 69 12.59 12.43 -1.36
C GLU A 69 13.57 12.80 -0.24
N GLN A 70 13.73 14.10 0.01
CA GLN A 70 14.62 14.60 1.06
C GLN A 70 14.17 14.22 2.47
N THR A 71 12.86 14.24 2.73
CA THR A 71 12.30 13.96 4.06
C THR A 71 12.40 12.47 4.40
N PHE A 72 12.12 11.60 3.45
CA PHE A 72 12.04 10.15 3.70
C PHE A 72 13.25 9.36 3.20
N GLY A 73 14.17 10.00 2.46
CA GLY A 73 15.32 9.33 1.87
C GLY A 73 14.94 8.31 0.80
N ILE A 74 13.79 8.48 0.15
CA ILE A 74 13.25 7.55 -0.84
C ILE A 74 13.50 8.12 -2.23
N PRO A 75 14.09 7.34 -3.17
CA PRO A 75 14.38 7.83 -4.50
C PRO A 75 13.10 8.18 -5.26
N ARG A 76 13.16 9.25 -6.02
CA ARG A 76 12.08 9.67 -6.92
C ARG A 76 12.44 9.43 -8.38
N SER A 77 11.43 9.29 -9.20
CA SER A 77 11.52 9.32 -10.64
C SER A 77 10.55 10.40 -11.16
N ARG A 78 11.09 11.56 -11.50
CA ARG A 78 10.32 12.77 -11.82
C ARG A 78 9.47 13.20 -10.62
N ASP A 79 8.14 13.16 -10.75
CA ASP A 79 7.13 13.51 -9.75
C ASP A 79 6.54 12.29 -9.02
N LEU A 80 7.18 11.11 -9.17
CA LEU A 80 6.79 9.85 -8.53
C LEU A 80 7.80 9.45 -7.47
N ILE A 81 7.33 9.16 -6.28
CA ILE A 81 8.08 8.55 -5.18
C ILE A 81 7.81 7.05 -5.16
N GLN A 82 8.87 6.25 -5.22
CA GLN A 82 8.77 4.81 -5.25
C GLN A 82 9.06 4.19 -3.89
N PHE A 83 8.04 3.70 -3.21
CA PHE A 83 8.17 2.86 -2.03
C PHE A 83 8.38 1.39 -2.44
N THR A 84 8.64 0.51 -1.49
CA THR A 84 8.89 -0.91 -1.75
C THR A 84 7.75 -1.57 -2.55
N ASN A 85 6.50 -1.25 -2.22
CA ASN A 85 5.31 -1.90 -2.78
C ASN A 85 4.26 -0.92 -3.32
N ALA A 86 4.50 0.38 -3.23
CA ALA A 86 3.54 1.40 -3.66
C ALA A 86 4.25 2.64 -4.21
N ARG A 87 3.53 3.48 -4.92
CA ARG A 87 4.01 4.75 -5.47
C ARG A 87 3.14 5.90 -5.00
N VAL A 88 3.75 7.05 -4.77
CA VAL A 88 3.03 8.31 -4.55
C VAL A 88 3.43 9.28 -5.65
N GLY A 89 2.45 9.84 -6.32
CA GLY A 89 2.63 10.85 -7.36
C GLY A 89 1.97 12.17 -6.98
N PHE A 90 2.43 13.25 -7.60
CA PHE A 90 1.89 14.58 -7.39
C PHE A 90 1.40 15.18 -8.71
N LEU A 91 0.24 15.83 -8.67
CA LEU A 91 -0.30 16.63 -9.76
C LEU A 91 -0.28 18.10 -9.36
N HIS A 92 -0.10 18.96 -10.35
CA HIS A 92 -0.29 20.39 -10.17
C HIS A 92 -1.68 20.70 -9.62
N GLY A 93 -1.77 21.82 -8.91
CA GLY A 93 -3.05 22.40 -8.54
C GLY A 93 -3.86 22.80 -9.77
N GLU A 94 -5.16 22.70 -9.67
CA GLU A 94 -6.08 23.04 -10.76
C GLU A 94 -7.24 23.85 -10.20
N GLY A 95 -7.50 25.01 -10.81
CA GLY A 95 -8.60 25.87 -10.39
C GLY A 95 -9.94 25.13 -10.40
N GLY A 96 -10.70 25.27 -9.32
CA GLY A 96 -11.99 24.59 -9.16
C GLY A 96 -11.92 23.15 -8.65
N LYS A 97 -10.70 22.58 -8.48
CA LYS A 97 -10.51 21.27 -7.84
C LYS A 97 -9.82 21.41 -6.49
N PRO A 98 -10.28 20.70 -5.46
CA PRO A 98 -9.63 20.75 -4.15
C PRO A 98 -8.26 20.06 -4.19
N GLU A 99 -7.37 20.48 -3.27
CA GLU A 99 -6.18 19.73 -2.94
C GLU A 99 -6.52 18.41 -2.23
N GLY A 100 -5.61 17.46 -2.26
CA GLY A 100 -5.76 16.18 -1.57
C GLY A 100 -5.57 14.96 -2.45
N ILE A 101 -6.12 13.83 -2.06
CA ILE A 101 -6.00 12.59 -2.82
C ILE A 101 -6.91 12.64 -4.06
N GLU A 102 -6.30 12.67 -5.23
CA GLU A 102 -7.02 12.60 -6.53
C GLU A 102 -7.41 11.15 -6.87
N SER A 103 -6.48 10.22 -6.69
CA SER A 103 -6.74 8.82 -7.00
C SER A 103 -5.94 7.84 -6.16
N ILE A 104 -6.48 6.63 -6.00
CA ILE A 104 -5.84 5.49 -5.35
C ILE A 104 -5.84 4.32 -6.34
N SER A 105 -4.71 3.63 -6.45
CA SER A 105 -4.56 2.43 -7.28
C SER A 105 -4.42 1.20 -6.40
N ILE A 106 -5.31 0.24 -6.62
CA ILE A 106 -5.37 -1.04 -5.93
C ILE A 106 -5.06 -2.17 -6.90
N GLY A 107 -4.11 -3.01 -6.55
CA GLY A 107 -3.86 -4.27 -7.21
C GLY A 107 -4.87 -5.33 -6.75
N VAL A 108 -5.39 -6.09 -7.69
CA VAL A 108 -6.34 -7.18 -7.42
C VAL A 108 -5.79 -8.47 -8.02
N VAL A 109 -5.67 -9.51 -7.21
CA VAL A 109 -5.34 -10.85 -7.69
C VAL A 109 -6.63 -11.54 -8.10
N GLY A 110 -6.71 -11.98 -9.36
CA GLY A 110 -7.85 -12.67 -9.95
C GLY A 110 -8.85 -11.74 -10.64
N ASP A 111 -9.05 -11.98 -11.94
CA ASP A 111 -9.91 -11.14 -12.77
C ASP A 111 -11.39 -11.21 -12.35
N ARG A 112 -11.86 -12.38 -11.91
CA ARG A 112 -13.23 -12.55 -11.39
C ARG A 112 -13.48 -11.62 -10.18
N ARG A 113 -12.53 -11.54 -9.26
CA ARG A 113 -12.65 -10.64 -8.09
C ARG A 113 -12.68 -9.18 -8.50
N ARG A 114 -11.87 -8.80 -9.48
CA ARG A 114 -11.89 -7.45 -10.04
C ARG A 114 -13.23 -7.13 -10.68
N GLN A 115 -13.79 -8.05 -11.49
CA GLN A 115 -15.11 -7.91 -12.09
C GLN A 115 -16.22 -7.79 -11.03
N ASP A 116 -16.17 -8.58 -9.97
CA ASP A 116 -17.12 -8.51 -8.85
C ASP A 116 -17.08 -7.17 -8.11
N ILE A 117 -15.89 -6.54 -8.01
CA ILE A 117 -15.75 -5.17 -7.46
C ILE A 117 -16.50 -4.18 -8.35
N PHE A 118 -16.23 -4.18 -9.66
CA PHE A 118 -16.89 -3.27 -10.59
C PHE A 118 -18.39 -3.51 -10.65
N LYS A 119 -18.85 -4.76 -10.70
CA LYS A 119 -20.28 -5.08 -10.68
C LYS A 119 -20.99 -4.48 -9.47
N ARG A 120 -20.44 -4.68 -8.25
CA ARG A 120 -21.02 -4.08 -7.04
C ARG A 120 -21.00 -2.56 -7.05
N ALA A 121 -19.99 -1.96 -7.67
CA ALA A 121 -19.90 -0.51 -7.81
C ALA A 121 -20.90 0.02 -8.86
N GLU A 122 -21.10 -0.68 -9.97
CA GLU A 122 -22.11 -0.37 -10.98
C GLU A 122 -23.53 -0.41 -10.41
N GLU A 123 -23.86 -1.43 -9.62
CA GLU A 123 -25.15 -1.56 -8.93
C GLU A 123 -25.45 -0.36 -7.99
N ARG A 124 -24.40 0.36 -7.57
CA ARG A 124 -24.50 1.57 -6.72
C ARG A 124 -24.34 2.88 -7.49
N GLY A 125 -24.16 2.83 -8.82
CA GLY A 125 -23.93 4.01 -9.65
C GLY A 125 -22.60 4.72 -9.39
N LEU A 126 -21.58 4.00 -8.90
CA LEU A 126 -20.28 4.58 -8.52
C LEU A 126 -19.22 4.44 -9.63
N VAL A 127 -19.50 3.74 -10.71
CA VAL A 127 -18.54 3.53 -11.78
C VAL A 127 -18.57 4.70 -12.76
N GLU A 128 -17.41 5.25 -13.02
CA GLU A 128 -17.16 6.28 -14.02
C GLU A 128 -16.15 5.80 -15.06
N SER A 129 -16.09 6.46 -16.22
CA SER A 129 -15.17 6.13 -17.29
C SER A 129 -14.86 7.36 -18.14
N ASP A 130 -13.65 7.43 -18.67
CA ASP A 130 -13.23 8.41 -19.69
C ASP A 130 -13.22 7.80 -21.12
N GLY A 131 -13.80 6.61 -21.28
CA GLY A 131 -13.79 5.84 -22.53
C GLY A 131 -12.60 4.89 -22.66
N LEU A 132 -11.49 5.17 -22.01
CA LEU A 132 -10.29 4.32 -22.02
C LEU A 132 -10.12 3.54 -20.72
N ARG A 133 -10.50 4.15 -19.60
CA ARG A 133 -10.33 3.60 -18.26
C ARG A 133 -11.63 3.70 -17.48
N LYS A 134 -11.87 2.68 -16.66
CA LYS A 134 -12.96 2.69 -15.69
C LYS A 134 -12.36 2.84 -14.29
N TRP A 135 -13.05 3.57 -13.43
CA TRP A 135 -12.72 3.68 -12.00
C TRP A 135 -14.01 3.72 -11.18
N VAL A 136 -13.86 3.49 -9.91
CA VAL A 136 -14.96 3.66 -8.95
C VAL A 136 -14.78 5.00 -8.25
N ASN A 137 -15.78 5.86 -8.28
CA ASN A 137 -15.77 7.14 -7.58
C ASN A 137 -16.35 6.94 -6.18
N MET A 138 -15.50 7.06 -5.15
CA MET A 138 -15.94 7.00 -3.76
C MET A 138 -15.34 8.17 -2.99
N LEU A 139 -16.18 8.92 -2.28
CA LEU A 139 -15.77 10.06 -1.46
C LEU A 139 -14.98 11.13 -2.24
N GLY A 140 -15.28 11.31 -3.53
CA GLY A 140 -14.57 12.25 -4.40
C GLY A 140 -13.20 11.77 -4.89
N VAL A 141 -12.80 10.56 -4.55
CA VAL A 141 -11.53 9.94 -4.96
C VAL A 141 -11.79 8.89 -6.05
N LYS A 142 -10.93 8.86 -7.06
CA LYS A 142 -10.96 7.84 -8.13
C LYS A 142 -10.21 6.59 -7.67
N TRP A 143 -10.90 5.47 -7.57
CA TRP A 143 -10.31 4.18 -7.23
C TRP A 143 -10.10 3.34 -8.48
N HIS A 144 -8.84 3.09 -8.81
CA HIS A 144 -8.45 2.25 -9.95
C HIS A 144 -8.13 0.84 -9.48
N PHE A 145 -8.70 -0.16 -10.13
CA PHE A 145 -8.46 -1.57 -9.82
C PHE A 145 -7.73 -2.24 -10.98
N THR A 146 -6.48 -2.62 -10.74
CA THR A 146 -5.58 -3.22 -11.73
C THR A 146 -5.35 -4.68 -11.42
N LEU A 147 -5.40 -5.54 -12.42
CA LEU A 147 -5.06 -6.95 -12.27
C LEU A 147 -3.56 -7.08 -12.01
N THR A 148 -3.16 -7.77 -10.93
CA THR A 148 -1.75 -7.95 -10.54
C THR A 148 -1.30 -9.41 -10.54
N GLY A 149 -2.17 -10.36 -10.79
CA GLY A 149 -1.89 -11.78 -10.87
C GLY A 149 -3.15 -12.58 -11.15
N GLU A 150 -2.98 -13.82 -11.56
CA GLU A 150 -4.06 -14.78 -11.71
C GLU A 150 -4.33 -15.49 -10.38
N ASP A 151 -5.57 -15.90 -10.16
CA ASP A 151 -5.91 -16.76 -9.02
C ASP A 151 -5.29 -18.15 -9.25
N GLU A 152 -4.44 -18.61 -8.35
CA GLU A 152 -3.91 -19.98 -8.35
C GLU A 152 -5.01 -21.06 -8.35
N SER A 153 -6.24 -20.69 -7.99
CA SER A 153 -7.39 -21.58 -7.99
C SER A 153 -7.95 -21.90 -9.38
N SER A 154 -7.58 -21.13 -10.43
CA SER A 154 -8.06 -21.37 -11.81
C SER A 154 -7.20 -22.40 -12.56
N SER A 155 -6.10 -22.85 -11.98
CA SER A 155 -5.13 -23.75 -12.62
C SER A 155 -5.36 -25.24 -12.30
N LYS A 156 -6.47 -25.58 -11.63
CA LYS A 156 -6.87 -26.96 -11.35
C LYS A 156 -8.25 -27.25 -11.95
N LEU A 157 -8.28 -27.41 -13.25
CA LEU A 157 -9.32 -28.14 -14.00
C LEU A 157 -8.62 -29.05 -15.02
#